data_3e6aba859eca78f5777a2b2223ec3eea
#
_entry.id   3e6aba859eca78f5777a2b2223ec3eea
#
_cell.length_a   1.000
_cell.length_b   1.000
_cell.length_c   1.000
_cell.angle_alpha   90.00
_cell.angle_beta   90.00
_cell.angle_gamma   90.00
#
_symmetry.space_group_name_H-M   'P 1'
#
loop_
_entity.id
_entity.type
_entity.pdbx_description
1 polymer ?
#
loop_
_entity_poly.entity_id
_entity_poly.type
_entity_poly.pdbx_seq_one_letter_code
_entity_poly.pdbx_strand_id
1 'polypeptide(L)'
;MRQQVRANYGASLSPDATAFAHIVDDGGYPRAVQRFLRGRRASSSRDVELPVEGPVTKVVHSADGHWLACEVAPVGSTRTQIWVVTTDPDDRLARRIDGMVAGTAELIAWDSDRVCAILTGEDGIGQSTLIDPADGVVTVLDRRSGGRLVDAWAGAALIRVGPRGYRELIMRRSSTETALLPSDPGSSTETGVILDDHTPRRLRCGPDGDRTALYQPGQYVRALLRSDNGARYTRLLEVTVTVDGVAYHVVAERDGHDLDEFAVSDDLSTVALLWNINGCSELQILAYADNTLGEPIPLPNLVASELSISAGGSMVAMTVEGADLPRTVELVDPRTRQWELIDRKPSTGPVSAPPSAHTVVARDGMRLPCWLYRPPPHVEQIGAMIYLHGGPEGQARPGYSEIFPLLLDEGIAVFAPNVRGSDGSGREFCHADDREKRFAAIDDVADCARHLAESGIAEPDRIACAGWSYGGYLTMAVLTFHPALFVAGISICGMSDLGTFYRNTEPWIAAAAYPEYGHPVADRELLEALSPLQRVQSLTAPLLVVHGATDTNVPVSESEQIVEALRALHRPVRYLLFCDDGHQITRRENHAVLASTVADWVRAAFRSDV
;
A
#
# COMPACT_ATOMS: atom_id res chain seq x y z
N MET A 1 4.88 -26.44 -15.21
CA MET A 1 5.09 -25.68 -13.94
C MET A 1 6.04 -24.53 -14.25
N ARG A 2 5.60 -23.27 -14.18
CA ARG A 2 6.52 -22.14 -14.20
C ARG A 2 7.41 -22.23 -12.95
N GLN A 3 8.69 -21.86 -13.10
CA GLN A 3 9.65 -21.83 -12.00
C GLN A 3 9.11 -20.94 -10.88
N GLN A 4 9.22 -21.36 -9.62
CA GLN A 4 8.82 -20.56 -8.45
C GLN A 4 9.46 -19.17 -8.51
N VAL A 5 8.63 -18.15 -8.54
CA VAL A 5 9.07 -16.76 -8.58
C VAL A 5 9.50 -16.34 -7.17
N ARG A 6 10.73 -15.86 -7.02
CA ARG A 6 11.24 -15.31 -5.77
C ARG A 6 10.96 -13.81 -5.74
N ALA A 7 10.41 -13.32 -4.63
CA ALA A 7 10.28 -11.89 -4.36
C ALA A 7 11.17 -11.47 -3.19
N ASN A 8 11.73 -10.26 -3.27
CA ASN A 8 12.50 -9.63 -2.21
C ASN A 8 11.98 -8.19 -2.06
N TYR A 9 11.66 -7.76 -0.84
CA TYR A 9 11.05 -6.46 -0.61
C TYR A 9 11.28 -5.97 0.83
N GLY A 10 10.85 -4.74 1.13
CA GLY A 10 10.87 -4.17 2.48
C GLY A 10 12.29 -4.01 3.03
N ALA A 11 13.19 -3.45 2.24
CA ALA A 11 14.58 -3.29 2.65
C ALA A 11 14.74 -2.22 3.72
N SER A 12 15.56 -2.53 4.74
CA SER A 12 16.06 -1.59 5.73
C SER A 12 17.58 -1.58 5.67
N LEU A 13 18.17 -0.43 5.37
CA LEU A 13 19.64 -0.23 5.37
C LEU A 13 20.17 -0.12 6.79
N SER A 14 21.37 -0.68 7.03
CA SER A 14 22.15 -0.32 8.22
C SER A 14 22.57 1.15 8.13
N PRO A 15 22.71 1.87 9.26
CA PRO A 15 23.05 3.29 9.26
C PRO A 15 24.32 3.63 8.46
N ASP A 16 25.32 2.76 8.52
CA ASP A 16 26.62 2.90 7.86
C ASP A 16 26.65 2.36 6.41
N ALA A 17 25.53 1.90 5.88
CA ALA A 17 25.40 1.26 4.57
C ALA A 17 26.35 0.06 4.35
N THR A 18 26.72 -0.67 5.41
CA THR A 18 27.54 -1.88 5.29
C THR A 18 26.71 -3.15 5.11
N ALA A 19 25.43 -3.08 5.46
CA ALA A 19 24.47 -4.17 5.33
C ALA A 19 23.05 -3.63 5.07
N PHE A 20 22.15 -4.52 4.69
CA PHE A 20 20.70 -4.28 4.74
C PHE A 20 19.96 -5.56 5.15
N ALA A 21 18.81 -5.40 5.74
CA ALA A 21 17.87 -6.49 5.97
C ALA A 21 16.67 -6.32 5.03
N HIS A 22 16.09 -7.42 4.59
CA HIS A 22 14.93 -7.43 3.71
C HIS A 22 14.10 -8.69 3.91
N ILE A 23 12.91 -8.71 3.34
CA ILE A 23 12.03 -9.86 3.37
C ILE A 23 12.23 -10.66 2.08
N VAL A 24 12.35 -11.97 2.23
CA VAL A 24 12.46 -12.93 1.12
C VAL A 24 11.24 -13.84 1.14
N ASP A 25 10.54 -13.84 0.00
CA ASP A 25 9.46 -14.77 -0.29
C ASP A 25 9.87 -15.67 -1.47
N ASP A 26 10.30 -16.89 -1.16
CA ASP A 26 10.77 -17.89 -2.14
C ASP A 26 10.13 -19.27 -1.95
N GLY A 27 9.07 -19.33 -1.18
CA GLY A 27 8.32 -20.52 -0.78
C GLY A 27 8.28 -20.69 0.73
N GLY A 28 7.17 -21.20 1.26
CA GLY A 28 6.88 -21.19 2.69
C GLY A 28 6.40 -19.83 3.18
N TYR A 29 6.81 -19.44 4.37
CA TYR A 29 6.51 -18.11 4.91
C TYR A 29 7.60 -17.09 4.52
N PRO A 30 7.23 -15.85 4.19
CA PRO A 30 8.20 -14.76 4.04
C PRO A 30 9.09 -14.63 5.29
N ARG A 31 10.40 -14.54 5.08
CA ARG A 31 11.40 -14.50 6.16
C ARG A 31 12.33 -13.31 6.04
N ALA A 32 12.87 -12.85 7.15
CA ALA A 32 13.89 -11.81 7.16
C ALA A 32 15.26 -12.37 6.79
N VAL A 33 15.97 -11.66 5.94
CA VAL A 33 17.35 -11.97 5.54
C VAL A 33 18.21 -10.72 5.70
N GLN A 34 19.36 -10.84 6.34
CA GLN A 34 20.36 -9.80 6.40
C GLN A 34 21.47 -10.08 5.37
N ARG A 35 21.80 -9.08 4.55
CA ARG A 35 22.84 -9.15 3.53
C ARG A 35 23.95 -8.13 3.83
N PHE A 36 25.20 -8.58 3.70
CA PHE A 36 26.37 -7.75 3.95
C PHE A 36 26.93 -7.22 2.64
N LEU A 37 27.06 -5.90 2.53
CA LEU A 37 27.55 -5.20 1.34
C LEU A 37 29.06 -4.97 1.39
N ARG A 38 29.60 -4.77 2.60
CA ARG A 38 31.02 -4.41 2.82
C ARG A 38 31.63 -5.23 3.96
N GLY A 39 32.93 -5.11 4.13
CA GLY A 39 33.68 -5.79 5.21
C GLY A 39 34.04 -7.24 4.92
N ARG A 40 34.39 -8.01 5.96
CA ARG A 40 34.85 -9.41 5.83
C ARG A 40 33.78 -10.37 5.29
N ARG A 41 32.52 -10.02 5.41
CA ARG A 41 31.35 -10.82 4.98
C ARG A 41 30.69 -10.27 3.72
N ALA A 42 31.35 -9.35 3.00
CA ALA A 42 30.81 -8.77 1.78
C ALA A 42 30.25 -9.84 0.83
N SER A 43 29.08 -9.57 0.25
CA SER A 43 28.33 -10.47 -0.64
C SER A 43 27.78 -11.75 0.01
N SER A 44 27.88 -11.90 1.34
CA SER A 44 27.20 -12.99 2.06
C SER A 44 25.82 -12.54 2.59
N SER A 45 24.97 -13.50 2.88
CA SER A 45 23.68 -13.29 3.53
C SER A 45 23.47 -14.31 4.64
N ARG A 46 22.62 -13.97 5.61
CA ARG A 46 22.12 -14.89 6.64
C ARG A 46 20.63 -14.76 6.79
N ASP A 47 19.95 -15.84 7.07
CA ASP A 47 18.59 -15.80 7.57
C ASP A 47 18.57 -15.24 8.99
N VAL A 48 17.60 -14.41 9.30
CA VAL A 48 17.35 -13.90 10.65
C VAL A 48 16.52 -14.95 11.39
N GLU A 49 17.17 -15.66 12.31
CA GLU A 49 16.51 -16.73 13.08
C GLU A 49 15.59 -16.12 14.15
N LEU A 50 14.29 -16.40 14.07
CA LEU A 50 13.27 -15.99 15.05
C LEU A 50 12.71 -17.23 15.76
N PRO A 51 12.49 -17.18 17.10
CA PRO A 51 11.93 -18.31 17.84
C PRO A 51 10.41 -18.49 17.64
N VAL A 52 9.86 -18.00 16.53
CA VAL A 52 8.46 -18.10 16.15
C VAL A 52 8.35 -18.36 14.66
N GLU A 53 7.46 -19.27 14.28
CA GLU A 53 7.18 -19.55 12.87
C GLU A 53 6.02 -18.68 12.38
N GLY A 54 6.18 -18.09 11.21
CA GLY A 54 5.18 -17.26 10.55
C GLY A 54 5.79 -16.23 9.60
N PRO A 55 4.98 -15.60 8.76
CA PRO A 55 5.47 -14.57 7.85
C PRO A 55 6.04 -13.37 8.59
N VAL A 56 7.23 -12.95 8.20
CA VAL A 56 7.80 -11.65 8.56
C VAL A 56 7.20 -10.61 7.63
N THR A 57 6.64 -9.55 8.21
CA THR A 57 5.91 -8.50 7.47
C THR A 57 6.69 -7.18 7.38
N LYS A 58 7.61 -6.93 8.33
CA LYS A 58 8.44 -5.72 8.34
C LYS A 58 9.78 -5.96 9.05
N VAL A 59 10.82 -5.28 8.60
CA VAL A 59 12.15 -5.25 9.24
C VAL A 59 12.68 -3.82 9.28
N VAL A 60 13.28 -3.40 10.40
CA VAL A 60 13.83 -2.05 10.55
C VAL A 60 15.09 -2.09 11.42
N HIS A 61 16.22 -1.57 10.91
CA HIS A 61 17.46 -1.39 11.70
C HIS A 61 17.31 -0.26 12.70
N SER A 62 17.92 -0.41 13.86
CA SER A 62 18.11 0.69 14.81
C SER A 62 19.07 1.75 14.29
N ALA A 63 18.93 2.98 14.78
CA ALA A 63 19.78 4.10 14.37
C ALA A 63 21.28 3.89 14.73
N ASP A 64 21.58 3.11 15.77
CA ASP A 64 22.96 2.72 16.15
C ASP A 64 23.49 1.49 15.38
N GLY A 65 22.62 0.83 14.60
CA GLY A 65 22.94 -0.36 13.82
C GLY A 65 23.11 -1.66 14.63
N HIS A 66 22.87 -1.64 15.94
CA HIS A 66 23.03 -2.84 16.80
C HIS A 66 21.85 -3.80 16.76
N TRP A 67 20.67 -3.30 16.47
CA TRP A 67 19.44 -4.08 16.49
C TRP A 67 18.74 -4.10 15.14
N LEU A 68 18.04 -5.19 14.89
CA LEU A 68 17.04 -5.33 13.83
C LEU A 68 15.71 -5.66 14.49
N ALA A 69 14.71 -4.80 14.34
CA ALA A 69 13.34 -5.09 14.71
C ALA A 69 12.64 -5.84 13.57
N CYS A 70 11.88 -6.89 13.91
CA CYS A 70 11.11 -7.71 12.99
C CYS A 70 9.66 -7.79 13.46
N GLU A 71 8.72 -7.50 12.57
CA GLU A 71 7.31 -7.78 12.78
C GLU A 71 6.98 -9.13 12.18
N VAL A 72 6.30 -9.99 12.96
CA VAL A 72 5.98 -11.36 12.57
C VAL A 72 4.52 -11.65 12.87
N ALA A 73 3.82 -12.30 11.95
CA ALA A 73 2.49 -12.86 12.17
C ALA A 73 2.60 -14.36 12.45
N PRO A 74 2.52 -14.83 13.72
CA PRO A 74 2.68 -16.24 14.05
C PRO A 74 1.64 -17.11 13.34
N VAL A 75 2.05 -18.31 12.95
CA VAL A 75 1.16 -19.30 12.30
C VAL A 75 -0.11 -19.53 13.11
N GLY A 76 -1.26 -19.46 12.43
CA GLY A 76 -2.58 -19.64 13.07
C GLY A 76 -3.04 -18.42 13.88
N SER A 77 -2.33 -17.28 13.82
CA SER A 77 -2.71 -16.03 14.46
C SER A 77 -2.96 -14.94 13.40
N THR A 78 -3.99 -14.13 13.63
CA THR A 78 -4.22 -12.89 12.91
C THR A 78 -3.48 -11.70 13.55
N ARG A 79 -2.72 -11.95 14.63
CA ARG A 79 -2.06 -10.96 15.46
C ARG A 79 -0.56 -10.97 15.20
N THR A 80 0.03 -9.82 15.01
CA THR A 80 1.47 -9.63 14.83
C THR A 80 2.19 -9.46 16.16
N GLN A 81 3.48 -9.78 16.16
CA GLN A 81 4.41 -9.66 17.28
C GLN A 81 5.66 -8.88 16.84
N ILE A 82 6.31 -8.19 17.77
CA ILE A 82 7.58 -7.51 17.52
C ILE A 82 8.72 -8.23 18.23
N TRP A 83 9.69 -8.62 17.45
CA TRP A 83 10.94 -9.24 17.89
C TRP A 83 12.13 -8.33 17.56
N VAL A 84 13.12 -8.28 18.44
CA VAL A 84 14.41 -7.67 18.16
C VAL A 84 15.50 -8.73 18.15
N VAL A 85 16.41 -8.60 17.21
CA VAL A 85 17.60 -9.47 17.09
C VAL A 85 18.83 -8.61 16.97
N THR A 86 19.99 -9.15 17.37
CA THR A 86 21.25 -8.43 17.14
C THR A 86 21.65 -8.49 15.66
N THR A 87 22.25 -7.42 15.17
CA THR A 87 22.80 -7.37 13.81
C THR A 87 24.14 -8.08 13.69
N ASP A 88 24.81 -8.36 14.83
CA ASP A 88 26.04 -9.16 14.86
C ASP A 88 25.71 -10.61 14.45
N PRO A 89 26.30 -11.11 13.36
CA PRO A 89 26.04 -12.45 12.88
C PRO A 89 26.58 -13.58 13.79
N ASP A 90 27.45 -13.26 14.73
CA ASP A 90 27.99 -14.22 15.69
C ASP A 90 27.17 -14.29 16.99
N ASP A 91 26.24 -13.35 17.20
CA ASP A 91 25.27 -13.34 18.28
C ASP A 91 23.90 -13.76 17.77
N ARG A 92 23.23 -14.70 18.47
CA ARG A 92 21.91 -15.22 18.11
C ARG A 92 20.81 -14.76 19.07
N LEU A 93 21.00 -13.63 19.72
CA LEU A 93 19.98 -13.10 20.61
C LEU A 93 18.75 -12.70 19.80
N ALA A 94 17.61 -13.30 20.14
CA ALA A 94 16.29 -12.90 19.67
C ALA A 94 15.37 -12.73 20.87
N ARG A 95 14.65 -11.59 20.94
CA ARG A 95 13.79 -11.25 22.07
C ARG A 95 12.46 -10.68 21.56
N ARG A 96 11.36 -11.15 22.10
CA ARG A 96 10.04 -10.54 21.93
C ARG A 96 9.92 -9.34 22.89
N ILE A 97 9.51 -8.18 22.37
CA ILE A 97 9.49 -6.92 23.12
C ILE A 97 8.10 -6.30 23.29
N ASP A 98 7.08 -6.78 22.64
CA ASP A 98 5.71 -6.23 22.67
C ASP A 98 4.92 -6.53 23.96
N GLY A 99 5.60 -6.96 25.02
CA GLY A 99 5.00 -7.20 26.33
C GLY A 99 4.05 -8.40 26.38
N MET A 100 4.08 -9.29 25.41
CA MET A 100 3.19 -10.47 25.29
C MET A 100 1.69 -10.09 25.36
N VAL A 101 1.33 -8.90 24.87
CA VAL A 101 -0.04 -8.40 24.87
C VAL A 101 -0.93 -9.38 24.11
N ALA A 102 -2.13 -9.65 24.63
CA ALA A 102 -3.16 -10.47 23.96
C ALA A 102 -3.79 -9.75 22.74
N GLY A 103 -3.01 -8.93 22.05
CA GLY A 103 -3.43 -8.09 20.94
C GLY A 103 -2.46 -8.16 19.76
N THR A 104 -2.48 -7.14 18.92
CA THR A 104 -1.61 -6.98 17.75
C THR A 104 -0.56 -5.91 18.03
N ALA A 105 0.68 -6.17 17.61
CA ALA A 105 1.77 -5.21 17.70
C ALA A 105 2.24 -4.83 16.29
N GLU A 106 2.22 -3.55 15.95
CA GLU A 106 2.68 -3.03 14.66
C GLU A 106 3.99 -2.27 14.86
N LEU A 107 5.01 -2.66 14.10
CA LEU A 107 6.31 -2.01 14.08
C LEU A 107 6.26 -0.75 13.21
N ILE A 108 6.59 0.40 13.77
CA ILE A 108 6.59 1.68 13.03
C ILE A 108 8.03 2.04 12.61
N ALA A 109 8.88 2.39 13.54
CA ALA A 109 10.23 2.91 13.32
C ALA A 109 11.10 2.72 14.57
N TRP A 110 12.19 3.48 14.65
CA TRP A 110 13.00 3.66 15.87
C TRP A 110 13.06 5.13 16.28
N ASP A 111 12.90 5.40 17.59
CA ASP A 111 13.27 6.66 18.22
C ASP A 111 14.63 6.44 18.90
N SER A 112 15.71 6.82 18.20
CA SER A 112 17.07 6.61 18.69
C SER A 112 17.34 5.13 19.02
N ASP A 113 17.19 4.77 20.29
CA ASP A 113 17.47 3.45 20.86
C ASP A 113 16.20 2.64 21.20
N ARG A 114 15.00 3.19 20.99
CA ARG A 114 13.71 2.55 21.31
C ARG A 114 12.88 2.26 20.09
N VAL A 115 12.13 1.18 20.14
CA VAL A 115 11.21 0.79 19.06
C VAL A 115 9.91 1.58 19.16
N CYS A 116 9.56 2.30 18.10
CA CYS A 116 8.25 2.90 17.90
C CYS A 116 7.26 1.83 17.46
N ALA A 117 6.18 1.65 18.21
CA ALA A 117 5.19 0.62 17.92
C ALA A 117 3.77 1.08 18.26
N ILE A 118 2.79 0.42 17.63
CA ILE A 118 1.39 0.51 18.03
C ILE A 118 0.98 -0.84 18.62
N LEU A 119 0.58 -0.82 19.89
CA LEU A 119 0.06 -2.00 20.57
C LEU A 119 -1.46 -1.89 20.64
N THR A 120 -2.18 -2.83 20.05
CA THR A 120 -3.64 -2.87 20.07
C THR A 120 -4.10 -4.04 20.92
N GLY A 121 -4.76 -3.76 22.03
CA GLY A 121 -5.32 -4.77 22.94
C GLY A 121 -6.66 -5.34 22.43
N GLU A 122 -7.30 -6.16 23.28
CA GLU A 122 -8.62 -6.74 22.98
C GLU A 122 -9.76 -5.71 22.89
N ASP A 123 -9.54 -4.52 23.45
CA ASP A 123 -10.47 -3.38 23.36
C ASP A 123 -10.45 -2.70 21.97
N GLY A 124 -9.55 -3.10 21.07
CA GLY A 124 -9.40 -2.53 19.74
C GLY A 124 -8.80 -1.11 19.73
N ILE A 125 -8.33 -0.59 20.88
CA ILE A 125 -7.74 0.75 20.96
C ILE A 125 -6.22 0.66 20.81
N GLY A 126 -5.70 1.29 19.76
CA GLY A 126 -4.26 1.40 19.53
C GLY A 126 -3.58 2.30 20.58
N GLN A 127 -2.46 1.82 21.09
CA GLN A 127 -1.55 2.58 21.95
C GLN A 127 -0.27 2.85 21.19
N SER A 128 0.02 4.10 20.89
CA SER A 128 1.30 4.54 20.34
C SER A 128 2.37 4.48 21.42
N THR A 129 3.43 3.72 21.22
CA THR A 129 4.39 3.37 22.27
C THR A 129 5.84 3.47 21.83
N LEU A 130 6.72 3.68 22.80
CA LEU A 130 8.16 3.40 22.69
C LEU A 130 8.48 2.19 23.55
N ILE A 131 9.23 1.25 23.01
CA ILE A 131 9.60 0.01 23.69
C ILE A 131 11.13 -0.09 23.75
N ASP A 132 11.66 -0.28 24.94
CA ASP A 132 13.09 -0.54 25.12
C ASP A 132 13.45 -1.95 24.62
N PRO A 133 14.38 -2.10 23.68
CA PRO A 133 14.76 -3.41 23.16
C PRO A 133 15.49 -4.28 24.17
N ALA A 134 16.09 -3.70 25.22
CA ALA A 134 16.90 -4.42 26.20
C ALA A 134 16.05 -5.12 27.27
N ASP A 135 14.93 -4.54 27.70
CA ASP A 135 14.10 -5.09 28.77
C ASP A 135 12.61 -5.18 28.46
N GLY A 136 12.16 -4.59 27.32
CA GLY A 136 10.77 -4.56 26.91
C GLY A 136 9.90 -3.56 27.65
N VAL A 137 10.51 -2.59 28.36
CA VAL A 137 9.76 -1.54 29.06
C VAL A 137 9.03 -0.66 28.04
N VAL A 138 7.70 -0.54 28.25
CA VAL A 138 6.80 0.19 27.35
C VAL A 138 6.51 1.57 27.91
N THR A 139 6.74 2.61 27.11
CA THR A 139 6.31 3.99 27.38
C THR A 139 5.18 4.35 26.43
N VAL A 140 4.00 4.65 26.95
CA VAL A 140 2.84 5.06 26.15
C VAL A 140 2.95 6.54 25.81
N LEU A 141 2.95 6.86 24.51
CA LEU A 141 2.96 8.23 23.99
C LEU A 141 1.54 8.76 23.78
N ASP A 142 0.65 7.91 23.24
CA ASP A 142 -0.73 8.25 22.96
C ASP A 142 -1.65 7.03 23.08
N ARG A 143 -2.91 7.27 23.45
CA ARG A 143 -3.96 6.25 23.45
C ARG A 143 -5.27 6.89 23.03
N ARG A 144 -5.67 6.62 21.80
CA ARG A 144 -6.94 7.10 21.26
C ARG A 144 -7.50 6.16 20.21
N SER A 145 -8.81 6.12 20.07
CA SER A 145 -9.46 5.42 18.97
C SER A 145 -9.15 6.14 17.65
N GLY A 146 -8.71 5.40 16.64
CA GLY A 146 -8.39 5.94 15.31
C GLY A 146 -7.06 6.73 15.22
N GLY A 147 -6.32 6.90 16.32
CA GLY A 147 -5.00 7.51 16.31
C GLY A 147 -3.91 6.49 16.01
N ARG A 148 -2.93 6.85 15.18
CA ARG A 148 -1.80 5.99 14.81
C ARG A 148 -0.49 6.75 14.88
N LEU A 149 0.50 6.16 15.54
CA LEU A 149 1.87 6.67 15.53
C LEU A 149 2.41 6.61 14.10
N VAL A 150 3.03 7.71 13.66
CA VAL A 150 3.73 7.81 12.38
C VAL A 150 5.23 7.86 12.62
N ASP A 151 5.66 8.67 13.59
CA ASP A 151 7.05 8.82 13.97
C ASP A 151 7.18 9.37 15.39
N ALA A 152 8.32 9.15 16.06
CA ALA A 152 8.62 9.75 17.34
C ALA A 152 10.11 10.04 17.44
N TRP A 153 10.46 11.19 18.05
CA TRP A 153 11.82 11.59 18.30
C TRP A 153 11.91 12.56 19.48
N ALA A 154 12.87 12.31 20.38
CA ALA A 154 13.21 13.21 21.50
C ALA A 154 11.99 13.68 22.34
N GLY A 155 11.03 12.80 22.57
CA GLY A 155 9.82 13.08 23.37
C GLY A 155 8.70 13.82 22.63
N ALA A 156 8.84 14.01 21.32
CA ALA A 156 7.77 14.41 20.42
C ALA A 156 7.26 13.19 19.65
N ALA A 157 5.97 13.16 19.28
CA ALA A 157 5.37 12.11 18.47
C ALA A 157 4.46 12.73 17.41
N LEU A 158 4.51 12.19 16.21
CA LEU A 158 3.55 12.45 15.15
C LEU A 158 2.44 11.41 15.22
N ILE A 159 1.22 11.88 15.46
CA ILE A 159 0.04 11.02 15.54
C ILE A 159 -0.87 11.36 14.36
N ARG A 160 -1.15 10.36 13.54
CA ARG A 160 -2.13 10.46 12.46
C ARG A 160 -3.52 10.22 13.00
N VAL A 161 -4.44 11.12 12.67
CA VAL A 161 -5.86 11.07 13.04
C VAL A 161 -6.73 11.26 11.82
N GLY A 162 -8.01 10.90 11.93
CA GLY A 162 -8.96 11.03 10.82
C GLY A 162 -9.10 9.76 9.97
N PRO A 163 -10.18 9.67 9.21
CA PRO A 163 -10.43 8.56 8.29
C PRO A 163 -9.51 8.64 7.06
N ARG A 164 -9.47 7.58 6.30
CA ARG A 164 -8.70 7.50 5.06
C ARG A 164 -9.14 8.62 4.10
N GLY A 165 -8.21 9.20 3.33
CA GLY A 165 -8.45 10.34 2.44
C GLY A 165 -8.65 11.69 3.14
N TYR A 166 -8.81 11.70 4.49
CA TYR A 166 -9.06 12.91 5.30
C TYR A 166 -8.19 12.92 6.55
N ARG A 167 -6.95 12.45 6.43
CA ARG A 167 -6.03 12.29 7.56
C ARG A 167 -5.28 13.57 7.87
N GLU A 168 -5.13 13.83 9.15
CA GLU A 168 -4.31 14.92 9.68
C GLU A 168 -3.18 14.36 10.53
N LEU A 169 -2.06 15.08 10.58
CA LEU A 169 -0.98 14.83 11.55
C LEU A 169 -1.01 15.90 12.63
N ILE A 170 -1.02 15.43 13.86
CA ILE A 170 -0.82 16.27 15.06
C ILE A 170 0.53 15.93 15.68
N MET A 171 1.21 16.94 16.18
CA MET A 171 2.40 16.76 17.03
C MET A 171 1.99 16.71 18.48
N ARG A 172 2.35 15.63 19.17
CA ARG A 172 2.19 15.49 20.60
C ARG A 172 3.53 15.62 21.29
N ARG A 173 3.61 16.51 22.27
CA ARG A 173 4.78 16.67 23.14
C ARG A 173 4.31 16.76 24.59
N SER A 174 4.64 15.75 25.38
CA SER A 174 4.09 15.59 26.74
C SER A 174 2.55 15.59 26.73
N SER A 175 1.89 16.59 27.33
CA SER A 175 0.43 16.75 27.35
C SER A 175 -0.10 17.72 26.29
N THR A 176 0.77 18.34 25.50
CA THR A 176 0.38 19.35 24.50
C THR A 176 0.20 18.69 23.13
N GLU A 177 -0.88 19.05 22.48
CA GLU A 177 -1.14 18.66 21.08
C GLU A 177 -1.15 19.92 20.21
N THR A 178 -0.54 19.81 19.04
CA THR A 178 -0.41 20.90 18.08
C THR A 178 -0.80 20.40 16.68
N ALA A 179 -1.81 21.04 16.07
CA ALA A 179 -2.12 20.82 14.66
C ALA A 179 -0.98 21.38 13.81
N LEU A 180 -0.50 20.61 12.85
CA LEU A 180 0.69 20.94 12.06
C LEU A 180 0.39 21.78 10.82
N LEU A 181 -0.80 21.64 10.27
CA LEU A 181 -1.25 22.32 9.07
C LEU A 181 -2.59 23.00 9.32
N PRO A 182 -2.94 24.05 8.57
CA PRO A 182 -4.27 24.65 8.65
C PRO A 182 -5.35 23.67 8.20
N SER A 183 -6.57 23.86 8.68
CA SER A 183 -7.71 23.05 8.22
C SER A 183 -7.94 23.26 6.72
N ASP A 184 -7.90 22.18 5.97
CA ASP A 184 -8.19 22.13 4.53
C ASP A 184 -9.09 20.90 4.27
N PRO A 185 -10.42 21.07 4.24
CA PRO A 185 -11.36 19.97 4.07
C PRO A 185 -11.08 19.17 2.78
N GLY A 186 -10.96 17.86 2.91
CA GLY A 186 -10.64 16.95 1.79
C GLY A 186 -9.14 16.82 1.52
N SER A 187 -8.28 17.42 2.34
CA SER A 187 -6.84 17.12 2.30
C SER A 187 -6.46 15.94 3.16
N SER A 188 -5.36 15.28 2.81
CA SER A 188 -4.78 14.17 3.57
C SER A 188 -3.30 14.39 3.82
N THR A 189 -2.88 14.13 5.07
CA THR A 189 -1.47 14.09 5.48
C THR A 189 -1.19 12.71 6.03
N GLU A 190 -0.53 11.87 5.22
CA GLU A 190 -0.44 10.44 5.47
C GLU A 190 0.76 10.03 6.31
N THR A 191 1.89 10.70 6.12
CA THR A 191 3.15 10.35 6.76
C THR A 191 4.02 11.57 7.01
N GLY A 192 4.96 11.44 7.93
CA GLY A 192 5.93 12.47 8.27
C GLY A 192 7.07 11.89 9.07
N VAL A 193 8.16 12.64 9.15
CA VAL A 193 9.38 12.31 9.91
C VAL A 193 9.78 13.52 10.74
N ILE A 194 10.01 13.34 12.04
CA ILE A 194 10.54 14.38 12.93
C ILE A 194 12.05 14.49 12.66
N LEU A 195 12.52 15.73 12.46
CA LEU A 195 13.92 15.97 12.15
C LEU A 195 14.74 16.18 13.43
N ASP A 196 15.84 15.44 13.56
CA ASP A 196 16.85 15.70 14.60
C ASP A 196 17.74 16.86 14.17
N ASP A 197 17.43 18.07 14.64
CA ASP A 197 18.18 19.26 14.28
C ASP A 197 18.69 19.96 15.55
N HIS A 198 19.98 19.78 15.81
CA HIS A 198 20.68 20.42 16.92
C HIS A 198 21.29 21.78 16.57
N THR A 199 21.10 22.28 15.34
CA THR A 199 21.69 23.54 14.88
C THR A 199 20.77 24.72 15.19
N PRO A 200 21.23 25.79 15.88
CA PRO A 200 20.43 27.02 16.06
C PRO A 200 20.05 27.63 14.72
N ARG A 201 18.78 27.96 14.53
CA ARG A 201 18.29 28.50 13.26
C ARG A 201 17.42 29.74 13.41
N ARG A 202 17.45 30.61 12.40
CA ARG A 202 16.44 31.64 12.20
C ARG A 202 15.24 31.02 11.48
N LEU A 203 14.11 31.01 12.16
CA LEU A 203 12.89 30.43 11.64
C LEU A 203 11.82 31.51 11.47
N ARG A 204 10.99 31.34 10.45
CA ARG A 204 9.76 32.13 10.29
C ARG A 204 8.64 31.44 11.04
N CYS A 205 7.94 32.15 11.88
CA CYS A 205 6.84 31.63 12.68
C CYS A 205 5.52 32.33 12.33
N GLY A 206 4.42 31.59 12.44
CA GLY A 206 3.08 32.05 12.09
C GLY A 206 2.64 31.69 10.67
N PRO A 207 1.33 31.75 10.41
CA PRO A 207 0.73 31.33 9.14
C PRO A 207 1.30 32.07 7.92
N ASP A 208 1.70 33.33 8.09
CA ASP A 208 2.21 34.18 7.00
C ASP A 208 3.74 34.25 6.95
N GLY A 209 4.44 33.56 7.85
CA GLY A 209 5.90 33.55 7.94
C GLY A 209 6.56 34.92 8.22
N ASP A 210 5.80 35.90 8.71
CA ASP A 210 6.22 37.30 8.85
C ASP A 210 7.19 37.57 10.00
N ARG A 211 7.30 36.65 10.98
CA ARG A 211 8.21 36.78 12.12
C ARG A 211 9.40 35.86 11.98
N THR A 212 10.60 36.41 12.05
CA THR A 212 11.85 35.66 12.14
C THR A 212 12.42 35.75 13.53
N ALA A 213 12.71 34.61 14.16
CA ALA A 213 13.36 34.51 15.44
C ALA A 213 14.54 33.54 15.36
N LEU A 214 15.55 33.75 16.23
CA LEU A 214 16.64 32.79 16.40
C LEU A 214 16.29 31.84 17.53
N TYR A 215 16.12 30.58 17.20
CA TYR A 215 15.81 29.53 18.15
C TYR A 215 17.02 28.64 18.40
N GLN A 216 17.16 28.19 19.66
CA GLN A 216 18.15 27.21 20.08
C GLN A 216 17.56 25.80 19.95
N PRO A 217 18.42 24.75 19.81
CA PRO A 217 17.96 23.36 19.90
C PRO A 217 17.08 23.13 21.14
N GLY A 218 15.95 22.39 20.95
CA GLY A 218 14.98 22.15 22.02
C GLY A 218 13.88 23.21 22.18
N GLN A 219 14.03 24.40 21.58
CA GLN A 219 12.98 25.44 21.53
C GLN A 219 12.01 25.29 20.36
N TYR A 220 12.30 24.40 19.42
CA TYR A 220 11.49 24.08 18.26
C TYR A 220 11.56 22.59 17.95
N VAL A 221 10.58 22.13 17.18
CA VAL A 221 10.57 20.79 16.56
C VAL A 221 10.25 20.97 15.08
N ARG A 222 11.01 20.31 14.22
CA ARG A 222 10.77 20.31 12.78
C ARG A 222 10.33 18.93 12.34
N ALA A 223 9.50 18.89 11.32
CA ALA A 223 9.09 17.65 10.67
C ALA A 223 8.95 17.84 9.16
N LEU A 224 9.29 16.82 8.40
CA LEU A 224 8.88 16.71 7.00
C LEU A 224 7.58 15.93 6.93
N LEU A 225 6.63 16.42 6.13
CA LEU A 225 5.31 15.83 5.97
C LEU A 225 5.02 15.60 4.49
N ARG A 226 4.44 14.45 4.15
CA ARG A 226 3.82 14.21 2.84
C ARG A 226 2.34 14.57 2.94
N SER A 227 1.91 15.57 2.19
CA SER A 227 0.57 16.12 2.29
C SER A 227 0.12 16.81 1.01
N ASP A 228 -1.17 16.79 0.74
CA ASP A 228 -1.85 17.59 -0.28
C ASP A 228 -2.56 18.83 0.29
N ASN A 229 -2.35 19.15 1.58
CA ASN A 229 -2.91 20.34 2.21
C ASN A 229 -2.55 21.62 1.42
N GLY A 230 -3.57 22.37 1.00
CA GLY A 230 -3.42 23.55 0.15
C GLY A 230 -2.98 23.26 -1.29
N ALA A 231 -3.06 22.01 -1.76
CA ALA A 231 -2.68 21.60 -3.12
C ALA A 231 -3.63 20.52 -3.65
N ARG A 232 -3.50 20.24 -4.95
CA ARG A 232 -4.21 19.13 -5.60
C ARG A 232 -3.45 17.81 -5.47
N TYR A 233 -2.12 17.87 -5.51
CA TYR A 233 -1.23 16.71 -5.48
C TYR A 233 -0.44 16.68 -4.18
N THR A 234 -0.08 15.50 -3.72
CA THR A 234 0.77 15.34 -2.55
C THR A 234 2.18 15.86 -2.81
N ARG A 235 2.73 16.56 -1.83
CA ARG A 235 4.03 17.19 -1.87
C ARG A 235 4.77 17.07 -0.54
N LEU A 236 6.02 17.44 -0.51
CA LEU A 236 6.82 17.47 0.71
C LEU A 236 6.75 18.87 1.34
N LEU A 237 6.25 18.92 2.57
CA LEU A 237 6.19 20.13 3.38
C LEU A 237 7.17 20.02 4.55
N GLU A 238 7.82 21.12 4.90
CA GLU A 238 8.50 21.24 6.20
C GLU A 238 7.65 22.06 7.14
N VAL A 239 7.44 21.53 8.32
CA VAL A 239 6.72 22.19 9.41
C VAL A 239 7.68 22.48 10.55
N THR A 240 7.58 23.66 11.14
CA THR A 240 8.32 24.04 12.35
C THR A 240 7.34 24.46 13.44
N VAL A 241 7.40 23.76 14.56
CA VAL A 241 6.62 24.06 15.77
C VAL A 241 7.51 24.74 16.77
N THR A 242 7.14 25.95 17.18
CA THR A 242 7.84 26.76 18.18
C THR A 242 6.88 27.16 19.29
N VAL A 243 7.38 27.85 20.30
CA VAL A 243 6.54 28.46 21.38
C VAL A 243 5.61 29.56 20.85
N ASP A 244 5.96 30.18 19.72
CA ASP A 244 5.20 31.27 19.12
C ASP A 244 4.12 30.79 18.13
N GLY A 245 4.15 29.50 17.76
CA GLY A 245 3.19 28.89 16.86
C GLY A 245 3.82 27.91 15.86
N VAL A 246 3.06 27.64 14.80
CA VAL A 246 3.43 26.71 13.73
C VAL A 246 3.65 27.48 12.43
N ALA A 247 4.74 27.17 11.76
CA ALA A 247 5.02 27.64 10.41
C ALA A 247 5.28 26.44 9.48
N TYR A 248 4.94 26.55 8.23
CA TYR A 248 5.24 25.52 7.24
C TYR A 248 5.60 26.14 5.89
N HIS A 249 6.32 25.39 5.07
CA HIS A 249 6.63 25.76 3.69
C HIS A 249 6.77 24.51 2.81
N VAL A 250 6.67 24.70 1.50
CA VAL A 250 6.87 23.64 0.52
C VAL A 250 8.36 23.42 0.33
N VAL A 251 8.80 22.18 0.50
CA VAL A 251 10.19 21.74 0.27
C VAL A 251 10.35 21.21 -1.14
N ALA A 252 9.42 20.37 -1.57
CA ALA A 252 9.40 19.83 -2.92
C ALA A 252 7.95 19.58 -3.37
N GLU A 253 7.66 20.00 -4.60
CA GLU A 253 6.40 19.71 -5.28
C GLU A 253 6.64 19.50 -6.77
N ARG A 254 5.73 18.77 -7.41
CA ARG A 254 5.79 18.52 -8.85
C ARG A 254 4.41 18.64 -9.46
N ASP A 255 4.27 19.59 -10.36
CA ASP A 255 2.98 19.85 -10.99
C ASP A 255 2.44 18.62 -11.73
N GLY A 256 1.19 18.28 -11.47
CA GLY A 256 0.52 17.13 -12.08
C GLY A 256 0.86 15.76 -11.48
N HIS A 257 1.68 15.68 -10.44
CA HIS A 257 2.17 14.41 -9.90
C HIS A 257 2.20 14.36 -8.38
N ASP A 258 1.82 13.19 -7.85
CA ASP A 258 1.85 12.94 -6.41
C ASP A 258 3.25 12.51 -5.95
N LEU A 259 3.66 12.95 -4.77
CA LEU A 259 4.76 12.37 -4.03
C LEU A 259 4.26 11.10 -3.33
N ASP A 260 4.71 9.91 -3.76
CA ASP A 260 4.30 8.64 -3.14
C ASP A 260 5.00 8.40 -1.81
N GLU A 261 6.33 8.57 -1.78
CA GLU A 261 7.15 8.31 -0.61
C GLU A 261 8.33 9.28 -0.51
N PHE A 262 8.86 9.43 0.69
CA PHE A 262 10.15 10.08 0.91
C PHE A 262 10.90 9.39 2.05
N ALA A 263 12.23 9.50 2.01
CA ALA A 263 13.12 9.09 3.09
C ALA A 263 14.21 10.16 3.29
N VAL A 264 14.52 10.45 4.55
CA VAL A 264 15.51 11.48 4.92
C VAL A 264 16.69 10.82 5.66
N SER A 265 17.92 11.22 5.32
CA SER A 265 19.13 10.76 6.04
C SER A 265 19.22 11.42 7.42
N ASP A 266 19.78 10.71 8.41
CA ASP A 266 19.88 11.19 9.80
C ASP A 266 20.71 12.47 9.90
N ASP A 267 21.73 12.62 9.01
CA ASP A 267 22.55 13.84 8.94
C ASP A 267 21.85 15.02 8.25
N LEU A 268 20.60 14.86 7.84
CA LEU A 268 19.77 15.83 7.12
C LEU A 268 20.44 16.38 5.84
N SER A 269 21.37 15.63 5.24
CA SER A 269 22.02 16.05 3.99
C SER A 269 21.19 15.72 2.76
N THR A 270 20.44 14.62 2.83
CA THR A 270 19.82 13.99 1.66
C THR A 270 18.38 13.58 1.93
N VAL A 271 17.47 13.92 1.03
CA VAL A 271 16.11 13.39 1.00
C VAL A 271 15.89 12.67 -0.32
N ALA A 272 15.52 11.40 -0.26
CA ALA A 272 15.06 10.63 -1.41
C ALA A 272 13.55 10.86 -1.58
N LEU A 273 13.13 11.20 -2.79
CA LEU A 273 11.74 11.47 -3.18
C LEU A 273 11.30 10.49 -4.25
N LEU A 274 10.22 9.78 -4.01
CA LEU A 274 9.63 8.88 -4.99
C LEU A 274 8.32 9.47 -5.51
N TRP A 275 8.33 9.90 -6.76
CA TRP A 275 7.19 10.52 -7.43
C TRP A 275 6.37 9.49 -8.19
N ASN A 276 5.06 9.71 -8.23
CA ASN A 276 4.12 8.96 -9.05
C ASN A 276 3.88 9.67 -10.39
N ILE A 277 4.47 9.17 -11.43
CA ILE A 277 4.34 9.73 -12.77
C ILE A 277 3.34 8.91 -13.56
N ASN A 278 2.05 9.21 -13.38
CA ASN A 278 0.95 8.49 -14.04
C ASN A 278 1.00 6.96 -13.83
N GLY A 279 1.30 6.53 -12.59
CA GLY A 279 1.40 5.12 -12.22
C GLY A 279 2.81 4.51 -12.32
N CYS A 280 3.76 5.17 -12.96
CA CYS A 280 5.18 4.82 -12.88
C CYS A 280 5.87 5.59 -11.75
N SER A 281 6.92 5.00 -11.19
CA SER A 281 7.73 5.69 -10.18
C SER A 281 8.90 6.43 -10.82
N GLU A 282 9.31 7.54 -10.19
CA GLU A 282 10.52 8.27 -10.53
C GLU A 282 11.24 8.69 -9.24
N LEU A 283 12.53 8.36 -9.13
CA LEU A 283 13.36 8.73 -7.98
C LEU A 283 14.04 10.07 -8.23
N GLN A 284 13.93 11.01 -7.28
CA GLN A 284 14.71 12.22 -7.24
C GLN A 284 15.41 12.37 -5.89
N ILE A 285 16.55 13.04 -5.89
CA ILE A 285 17.31 13.32 -4.68
C ILE A 285 17.33 14.81 -4.44
N LEU A 286 16.93 15.21 -3.25
CA LEU A 286 17.01 16.56 -2.75
C LEU A 286 18.22 16.71 -1.83
N ALA A 287 19.16 17.60 -2.18
CA ALA A 287 20.19 18.07 -1.25
C ALA A 287 19.52 19.05 -0.26
N TYR A 288 19.17 18.54 0.91
CA TYR A 288 18.24 19.22 1.81
C TYR A 288 18.81 20.51 2.40
N ALA A 289 20.11 20.55 2.72
CA ALA A 289 20.74 21.75 3.27
C ALA A 289 20.68 22.96 2.34
N ASP A 290 20.79 22.72 1.02
CA ASP A 290 20.81 23.76 -0.01
C ASP A 290 19.44 23.89 -0.72
N ASN A 291 18.48 23.09 -0.35
CA ASN A 291 17.17 22.93 -1.01
C ASN A 291 17.30 22.76 -2.55
N THR A 292 18.29 21.96 -2.96
CA THR A 292 18.57 21.74 -4.39
C THR A 292 18.05 20.38 -4.82
N LEU A 293 17.05 20.39 -5.69
CA LEU A 293 16.48 19.17 -6.27
C LEU A 293 17.34 18.73 -7.47
N GLY A 294 17.84 17.49 -7.40
CA GLY A 294 18.62 16.87 -8.47
C GLY A 294 17.76 16.42 -9.65
N GLU A 295 18.43 16.03 -10.74
CA GLU A 295 17.75 15.42 -11.88
C GLU A 295 17.23 14.02 -11.50
N PRO A 296 16.12 13.56 -12.11
CA PRO A 296 15.59 12.22 -11.87
C PRO A 296 16.62 11.11 -12.12
N ILE A 297 16.62 10.10 -11.27
CA ILE A 297 17.44 8.90 -11.43
C ILE A 297 16.56 7.82 -12.10
N PRO A 298 16.91 7.36 -13.32
CA PRO A 298 16.17 6.31 -13.98
C PRO A 298 16.12 5.03 -13.14
N LEU A 299 14.91 4.50 -12.91
CA LEU A 299 14.72 3.26 -12.17
C LEU A 299 15.04 2.03 -13.02
N PRO A 300 15.46 0.92 -12.41
CA PRO A 300 15.66 -0.35 -13.12
C PRO A 300 14.37 -0.97 -13.68
N ASN A 301 13.20 -0.56 -13.18
CA ASN A 301 11.88 -0.94 -13.69
C ASN A 301 10.83 0.14 -13.38
N LEU A 302 9.55 -0.11 -13.67
CA LEU A 302 8.51 0.91 -13.76
C LEU A 302 7.93 1.36 -12.41
N VAL A 303 7.91 0.48 -11.41
CA VAL A 303 7.30 0.77 -10.10
C VAL A 303 8.34 0.58 -9.00
N ALA A 304 8.38 1.51 -8.07
CA ALA A 304 9.20 1.40 -6.86
C ALA A 304 8.38 1.79 -5.61
N SER A 305 8.81 1.30 -4.45
CA SER A 305 8.21 1.52 -3.13
C SER A 305 9.20 1.20 -2.02
N GLU A 306 8.79 1.45 -0.77
CA GLU A 306 9.50 1.02 0.44
C GLU A 306 10.93 1.59 0.51
N LEU A 307 11.02 2.92 0.45
CA LEU A 307 12.30 3.64 0.53
C LEU A 307 12.98 3.45 1.89
N SER A 308 14.29 3.18 1.86
CA SER A 308 15.19 3.23 3.01
C SER A 308 16.46 3.96 2.62
N ILE A 309 16.99 4.80 3.50
CA ILE A 309 18.20 5.58 3.27
C ILE A 309 19.19 5.37 4.42
N SER A 310 20.48 5.34 4.10
CA SER A 310 21.53 5.26 5.11
C SER A 310 21.68 6.58 5.88
N ALA A 311 22.19 6.54 7.12
CA ALA A 311 22.30 7.70 8.00
C ALA A 311 23.04 8.89 7.38
N GLY A 312 24.07 8.67 6.59
CA GLY A 312 24.81 9.73 5.87
C GLY A 312 24.37 9.91 4.41
N GLY A 313 23.20 9.46 4.00
CA GLY A 313 22.66 9.66 2.66
C GLY A 313 23.48 9.04 1.52
N SER A 314 24.38 8.11 1.81
CA SER A 314 25.30 7.52 0.81
C SER A 314 24.69 6.38 0.00
N MET A 315 23.57 5.80 0.46
CA MET A 315 22.87 4.69 -0.18
C MET A 315 21.38 4.83 0.02
N VAL A 316 20.60 4.55 -1.02
CA VAL A 316 19.15 4.40 -0.96
C VAL A 316 18.80 2.98 -1.40
N ALA A 317 17.98 2.31 -0.62
CA ALA A 317 17.37 1.03 -0.95
C ALA A 317 15.88 1.21 -1.25
N MET A 318 15.36 0.40 -2.13
CA MET A 318 13.93 0.37 -2.43
C MET A 318 13.52 -0.98 -3.00
N THR A 319 12.24 -1.27 -2.94
CA THR A 319 11.63 -2.36 -3.67
C THR A 319 11.28 -1.87 -5.06
N VAL A 320 11.71 -2.60 -6.09
CA VAL A 320 11.42 -2.30 -7.50
C VAL A 320 10.68 -3.47 -8.13
N GLU A 321 9.67 -3.19 -8.93
CA GLU A 321 8.91 -4.20 -9.66
C GLU A 321 8.44 -3.70 -11.04
N GLY A 322 8.00 -4.63 -11.88
CA GLY A 322 7.35 -4.35 -13.15
C GLY A 322 6.58 -5.56 -13.63
N ALA A 323 5.87 -5.44 -14.72
CA ALA A 323 5.00 -6.51 -15.24
C ALA A 323 5.72 -7.87 -15.47
N ASP A 324 7.01 -7.81 -15.72
CA ASP A 324 7.90 -8.97 -15.97
C ASP A 324 8.91 -9.22 -14.85
N LEU A 325 8.94 -8.36 -13.85
CA LEU A 325 9.88 -8.41 -12.73
C LEU A 325 9.12 -8.43 -11.40
N PRO A 326 9.15 -9.55 -10.65
CA PRO A 326 8.65 -9.59 -9.28
C PRO A 326 9.37 -8.58 -8.41
N ARG A 327 8.79 -8.25 -7.26
CA ARG A 327 9.42 -7.38 -6.27
C ARG A 327 10.86 -7.78 -6.02
N THR A 328 11.77 -6.83 -6.17
CA THR A 328 13.21 -7.01 -6.01
C THR A 328 13.79 -5.81 -5.29
N VAL A 329 14.64 -6.04 -4.28
CA VAL A 329 15.37 -4.96 -3.62
C VAL A 329 16.50 -4.50 -4.51
N GLU A 330 16.57 -3.20 -4.75
CA GLU A 330 17.64 -2.55 -5.51
C GLU A 330 18.25 -1.43 -4.69
N LEU A 331 19.55 -1.23 -4.84
CA LEU A 331 20.31 -0.20 -4.13
C LEU A 331 20.85 0.82 -5.12
N VAL A 332 20.87 2.09 -4.75
CA VAL A 332 21.48 3.15 -5.55
C VAL A 332 22.35 4.06 -4.69
N ASP A 333 23.54 4.38 -5.18
CA ASP A 333 24.34 5.50 -4.66
C ASP A 333 23.79 6.80 -5.27
N PRO A 334 23.15 7.68 -4.48
CA PRO A 334 22.50 8.88 -5.00
C PRO A 334 23.48 9.90 -5.60
N ARG A 335 24.75 9.86 -5.25
CA ARG A 335 25.79 10.77 -5.75
C ARG A 335 26.34 10.33 -7.11
N THR A 336 26.61 9.04 -7.27
CA THR A 336 27.14 8.48 -8.53
C THR A 336 26.02 8.05 -9.47
N ARG A 337 24.77 7.91 -8.95
CA ARG A 337 23.58 7.43 -9.66
C ARG A 337 23.74 6.00 -10.17
N GLN A 338 24.64 5.23 -9.56
CA GLN A 338 24.90 3.86 -9.94
C GLN A 338 24.07 2.90 -9.10
N TRP A 339 23.46 1.93 -9.79
CA TRP A 339 22.66 0.88 -9.18
C TRP A 339 23.50 -0.32 -8.83
N GLU A 340 23.30 -0.86 -7.65
CA GLU A 340 23.74 -2.19 -7.24
C GLU A 340 22.51 -3.12 -7.27
N LEU A 341 22.45 -3.96 -8.32
CA LEU A 341 21.33 -4.85 -8.56
C LEU A 341 21.49 -6.12 -7.75
N ILE A 342 20.57 -6.32 -6.79
CA ILE A 342 20.64 -7.41 -5.82
C ILE A 342 19.91 -8.64 -6.35
N ASP A 343 20.64 -9.76 -6.53
CA ASP A 343 20.09 -11.08 -6.92
C ASP A 343 19.24 -11.09 -8.19
N ARG A 344 19.44 -10.14 -9.10
CA ARG A 344 18.69 -10.07 -10.35
C ARG A 344 19.02 -11.28 -11.23
N LYS A 345 18.15 -12.29 -11.21
CA LYS A 345 18.17 -13.34 -12.21
C LYS A 345 17.44 -12.81 -13.44
N PRO A 346 18.01 -12.99 -14.65
CA PRO A 346 17.25 -12.69 -15.87
C PRO A 346 15.93 -13.45 -15.85
N SER A 347 14.84 -12.79 -16.22
CA SER A 347 13.58 -13.50 -16.48
C SER A 347 13.83 -14.58 -17.52
N THR A 348 13.59 -15.84 -17.17
CA THR A 348 13.72 -16.98 -18.11
C THR A 348 12.41 -17.25 -18.86
N GLY A 349 11.38 -16.44 -18.59
CA GLY A 349 10.09 -16.54 -19.26
C GLY A 349 10.06 -15.74 -20.59
N PRO A 350 9.08 -16.01 -21.46
CA PRO A 350 8.83 -15.16 -22.61
C PRO A 350 8.58 -13.73 -22.11
N VAL A 351 9.35 -12.78 -22.63
CA VAL A 351 9.20 -11.36 -22.32
C VAL A 351 7.85 -10.92 -22.89
N SER A 352 6.85 -10.76 -22.04
CA SER A 352 5.63 -10.03 -22.43
C SER A 352 6.04 -8.60 -22.77
N ALA A 353 5.44 -8.03 -23.79
CA ALA A 353 5.63 -6.60 -24.05
C ALA A 353 5.24 -5.82 -22.78
N PRO A 354 5.98 -4.73 -22.44
CA PRO A 354 5.61 -3.91 -21.31
C PRO A 354 4.17 -3.41 -21.50
N PRO A 355 3.40 -3.25 -20.41
CA PRO A 355 2.05 -2.73 -20.50
C PRO A 355 2.05 -1.32 -21.07
N SER A 356 1.02 -0.99 -21.84
CA SER A 356 0.84 0.33 -22.43
C SER A 356 -0.15 1.16 -21.62
N ALA A 357 0.18 2.44 -21.43
CA ALA A 357 -0.73 3.39 -20.82
C ALA A 357 -1.86 3.76 -21.78
N HIS A 358 -3.08 3.77 -21.30
CA HIS A 358 -4.30 4.14 -22.02
C HIS A 358 -5.09 5.18 -21.23
N THR A 359 -6.00 5.87 -21.89
CA THR A 359 -6.98 6.75 -21.24
C THR A 359 -8.36 6.44 -21.79
N VAL A 360 -9.29 6.11 -20.92
CA VAL A 360 -10.71 6.04 -21.25
C VAL A 360 -11.35 7.38 -20.91
N VAL A 361 -12.25 7.86 -21.76
CA VAL A 361 -13.10 9.01 -21.45
C VAL A 361 -14.46 8.47 -21.05
N ALA A 362 -14.80 8.62 -19.77
CA ALA A 362 -16.12 8.22 -19.26
C ALA A 362 -17.25 9.07 -19.88
N ARG A 363 -18.49 8.61 -19.80
CA ARG A 363 -19.67 9.25 -20.39
C ARG A 363 -19.92 10.69 -19.95
N ASP A 364 -19.40 11.07 -18.78
CA ASP A 364 -19.47 12.42 -18.22
C ASP A 364 -18.22 13.28 -18.52
N GLY A 365 -17.26 12.73 -19.31
CA GLY A 365 -16.04 13.42 -19.71
C GLY A 365 -14.85 13.21 -18.76
N MET A 366 -15.01 12.46 -17.65
CA MET A 366 -13.89 12.11 -16.75
C MET A 366 -12.85 11.28 -17.52
N ARG A 367 -11.58 11.61 -17.33
CA ARG A 367 -10.46 10.88 -17.95
C ARG A 367 -9.95 9.84 -16.96
N LEU A 368 -10.04 8.58 -17.34
CA LEU A 368 -9.64 7.43 -16.52
C LEU A 368 -8.28 6.91 -17.02
N PRO A 369 -7.20 7.03 -16.24
CA PRO A 369 -5.92 6.40 -16.58
C PRO A 369 -6.06 4.88 -16.51
N CYS A 370 -5.48 4.15 -17.46
CA CYS A 370 -5.59 2.70 -17.54
C CYS A 370 -4.28 2.08 -18.01
N TRP A 371 -4.09 0.80 -17.70
CA TRP A 371 -2.99 -0.02 -18.21
C TRP A 371 -3.53 -1.17 -19.03
N LEU A 372 -2.94 -1.40 -20.22
CA LEU A 372 -3.28 -2.53 -21.09
C LEU A 372 -2.09 -3.47 -21.21
N TYR A 373 -2.30 -4.72 -20.80
CA TYR A 373 -1.38 -5.85 -20.97
C TYR A 373 -1.90 -6.72 -22.11
N ARG A 374 -1.05 -6.99 -23.11
CA ARG A 374 -1.42 -7.80 -24.28
C ARG A 374 -0.75 -9.16 -24.25
N PRO A 375 -1.43 -10.19 -24.78
CA PRO A 375 -0.80 -11.48 -25.04
C PRO A 375 0.47 -11.33 -25.87
N PRO A 376 1.46 -12.25 -25.72
CA PRO A 376 2.64 -12.29 -26.58
C PRO A 376 2.23 -12.38 -28.06
N PRO A 377 3.02 -11.84 -29.02
CA PRO A 377 2.64 -11.79 -30.44
C PRO A 377 2.35 -13.14 -31.11
N HIS A 378 2.83 -14.23 -30.51
CA HIS A 378 2.60 -15.60 -31.02
C HIS A 378 1.36 -16.28 -30.42
N VAL A 379 0.67 -15.61 -29.50
CA VAL A 379 -0.57 -16.07 -28.86
C VAL A 379 -1.74 -15.28 -29.45
N GLU A 380 -2.73 -15.96 -30.00
CA GLU A 380 -3.95 -15.32 -30.47
C GLU A 380 -4.75 -14.75 -29.31
N GLN A 381 -5.16 -13.49 -29.42
CA GLN A 381 -5.99 -12.85 -28.40
C GLN A 381 -7.45 -13.32 -28.58
N ILE A 382 -8.01 -13.95 -27.53
CA ILE A 382 -9.37 -14.51 -27.54
C ILE A 382 -10.39 -13.64 -26.79
N GLY A 383 -9.94 -12.62 -26.05
CA GLY A 383 -10.79 -11.70 -25.30
C GLY A 383 -9.98 -10.81 -24.34
N ALA A 384 -10.68 -10.10 -23.47
CA ALA A 384 -10.07 -9.25 -22.46
C ALA A 384 -10.73 -9.39 -21.09
N MET A 385 -9.96 -9.22 -20.03
CA MET A 385 -10.43 -9.10 -18.66
C MET A 385 -10.15 -7.70 -18.12
N ILE A 386 -11.17 -7.01 -17.64
CA ILE A 386 -11.00 -5.81 -16.83
C ILE A 386 -10.61 -6.26 -15.41
N TYR A 387 -9.49 -5.76 -14.89
CA TYR A 387 -9.03 -6.06 -13.54
C TYR A 387 -9.03 -4.81 -12.68
N LEU A 388 -9.84 -4.82 -11.62
CA LEU A 388 -10.09 -3.69 -10.72
C LEU A 388 -9.25 -3.86 -9.45
N HIS A 389 -8.48 -2.82 -9.12
CA HIS A 389 -7.67 -2.79 -7.91
C HIS A 389 -8.52 -2.66 -6.64
N GLY A 390 -7.93 -2.97 -5.49
CA GLY A 390 -8.50 -2.74 -4.18
C GLY A 390 -8.37 -1.27 -3.72
N GLY A 391 -9.02 -0.93 -2.63
CA GLY A 391 -8.96 0.42 -2.07
C GLY A 391 -10.26 0.81 -1.39
N PRO A 392 -10.99 1.85 -1.85
CA PRO A 392 -11.02 2.53 -3.17
C PRO A 392 -9.78 3.34 -3.53
N GLU A 393 -9.16 4.02 -2.59
CA GLU A 393 -7.96 4.83 -2.76
C GLU A 393 -6.70 3.96 -3.03
N GLY A 394 -6.77 3.09 -4.01
CA GLY A 394 -5.65 2.33 -4.57
C GLY A 394 -5.34 2.81 -5.99
N GLN A 395 -4.37 2.19 -6.61
CA GLN A 395 -4.00 2.50 -7.99
C GLN A 395 -3.56 1.24 -8.74
N ALA A 396 -4.12 1.01 -9.93
CA ALA A 396 -3.54 0.07 -10.88
C ALA A 396 -2.26 0.68 -11.45
N ARG A 397 -1.13 0.04 -11.21
CA ARG A 397 0.21 0.42 -11.67
C ARG A 397 0.79 -0.70 -12.52
N PRO A 398 1.81 -0.43 -13.37
CA PRO A 398 2.44 -1.47 -14.19
C PRO A 398 3.40 -2.37 -13.40
N GLY A 399 2.97 -2.79 -12.19
CA GLY A 399 3.68 -3.68 -11.28
C GLY A 399 3.50 -5.16 -11.63
N TYR A 400 4.05 -6.02 -10.79
CA TYR A 400 3.99 -7.47 -10.94
C TYR A 400 2.64 -8.04 -10.48
N SER A 401 2.13 -8.99 -11.24
CA SER A 401 0.96 -9.80 -10.87
C SER A 401 1.20 -11.27 -11.21
N GLU A 402 0.88 -12.18 -10.31
CA GLU A 402 0.96 -13.63 -10.57
C GLU A 402 -0.16 -14.13 -11.50
N ILE A 403 -1.28 -13.41 -11.54
CA ILE A 403 -2.46 -13.76 -12.35
C ILE A 403 -2.26 -13.38 -13.81
N PHE A 404 -1.74 -12.17 -14.07
CA PHE A 404 -1.70 -11.61 -15.43
C PHE A 404 -0.90 -12.46 -16.44
N PRO A 405 0.29 -12.98 -16.10
CA PRO A 405 1.04 -13.82 -17.04
C PRO A 405 0.30 -15.07 -17.49
N LEU A 406 -0.52 -15.66 -16.62
CA LEU A 406 -1.32 -16.85 -16.98
C LEU A 406 -2.45 -16.49 -17.94
N LEU A 407 -3.11 -15.35 -17.72
CA LEU A 407 -4.14 -14.85 -18.63
C LEU A 407 -3.57 -14.52 -20.02
N LEU A 408 -2.43 -13.83 -20.06
CA LEU A 408 -1.75 -13.48 -21.31
C LEU A 408 -1.30 -14.71 -22.11
N ASP A 409 -0.83 -15.76 -21.45
CA ASP A 409 -0.46 -17.02 -22.10
C ASP A 409 -1.68 -17.76 -22.69
N GLU A 410 -2.87 -17.57 -22.11
CA GLU A 410 -4.14 -18.11 -22.62
C GLU A 410 -4.81 -17.21 -23.67
N GLY A 411 -4.16 -16.12 -24.08
CA GLY A 411 -4.70 -15.20 -25.09
C GLY A 411 -5.69 -14.17 -24.52
N ILE A 412 -5.74 -13.98 -23.20
CA ILE A 412 -6.63 -13.04 -22.55
C ILE A 412 -5.86 -11.76 -22.23
N ALA A 413 -6.20 -10.65 -22.91
CA ALA A 413 -5.65 -9.34 -22.55
C ALA A 413 -6.15 -8.89 -21.17
N VAL A 414 -5.33 -8.13 -20.43
CA VAL A 414 -5.75 -7.55 -19.15
C VAL A 414 -5.80 -6.04 -19.28
N PHE A 415 -6.94 -5.46 -18.93
CA PHE A 415 -7.17 -4.03 -18.89
C PHE A 415 -7.38 -3.59 -17.43
N ALA A 416 -6.47 -2.81 -16.90
CA ALA A 416 -6.46 -2.39 -15.50
C ALA A 416 -6.73 -0.88 -15.42
N PRO A 417 -8.01 -0.46 -15.26
CA PRO A 417 -8.37 0.95 -15.14
C PRO A 417 -8.17 1.47 -13.71
N ASN A 418 -7.83 2.77 -13.63
CA ASN A 418 -8.02 3.58 -12.45
C ASN A 418 -9.35 4.33 -12.61
N VAL A 419 -10.42 3.77 -12.07
CA VAL A 419 -11.72 4.46 -12.02
C VAL A 419 -11.63 5.65 -11.07
N ARG A 420 -12.58 6.59 -11.15
CA ARG A 420 -12.64 7.68 -10.14
C ARG A 420 -12.64 7.10 -8.72
N GLY A 421 -11.99 7.78 -7.78
CA GLY A 421 -11.72 7.27 -6.43
C GLY A 421 -10.32 6.67 -6.28
N SER A 422 -9.59 6.44 -7.40
CA SER A 422 -8.23 5.92 -7.35
C SER A 422 -7.22 6.99 -6.98
N ASP A 423 -6.12 6.57 -6.34
CA ASP A 423 -4.94 7.41 -6.07
C ASP A 423 -4.12 7.74 -7.34
N GLY A 424 -3.15 8.65 -7.19
CA GLY A 424 -2.14 8.97 -8.21
C GLY A 424 -2.61 9.91 -9.30
N SER A 425 -3.80 10.52 -9.14
CA SER A 425 -4.34 11.57 -10.03
C SER A 425 -4.77 12.82 -9.28
N GLY A 426 -4.29 12.95 -8.04
CA GLY A 426 -4.58 14.04 -7.13
C GLY A 426 -5.92 13.90 -6.41
N ARG A 427 -6.10 14.68 -5.32
CA ARG A 427 -7.20 14.54 -4.36
C ARG A 427 -8.61 14.66 -4.96
N GLU A 428 -8.79 15.51 -5.97
CA GLU A 428 -10.09 15.68 -6.62
C GLU A 428 -10.56 14.40 -7.33
N PHE A 429 -9.64 13.68 -7.94
CA PHE A 429 -9.92 12.39 -8.57
C PHE A 429 -10.15 11.30 -7.51
N CYS A 430 -9.37 11.32 -6.43
CA CYS A 430 -9.48 10.42 -5.30
C CYS A 430 -10.85 10.52 -4.61
N HIS A 431 -11.42 11.75 -4.45
CA HIS A 431 -12.74 11.98 -3.86
C HIS A 431 -13.90 12.03 -4.88
N ALA A 432 -13.64 11.66 -6.13
CA ALA A 432 -14.66 11.75 -7.17
C ALA A 432 -15.71 10.63 -7.12
N ASP A 433 -15.53 9.64 -6.25
CA ASP A 433 -16.48 8.53 -6.06
C ASP A 433 -17.06 8.45 -4.65
N ASP A 434 -16.79 9.42 -3.77
CA ASP A 434 -17.32 9.44 -2.40
C ASP A 434 -18.85 9.36 -2.38
N ARG A 435 -19.39 8.45 -1.58
CA ARG A 435 -20.81 8.30 -1.25
C ARG A 435 -21.70 8.14 -2.49
N GLU A 436 -22.62 9.07 -2.76
CA GLU A 436 -23.53 9.04 -3.91
C GLU A 436 -22.81 9.03 -5.25
N LYS A 437 -21.60 9.58 -5.32
CA LYS A 437 -20.78 9.56 -6.53
C LYS A 437 -20.26 8.15 -6.88
N ARG A 438 -20.35 7.19 -5.96
CA ARG A 438 -19.96 5.79 -6.17
C ARG A 438 -20.68 5.13 -7.35
N PHE A 439 -21.90 5.56 -7.66
CA PHE A 439 -22.60 5.10 -8.88
C PHE A 439 -21.81 5.43 -10.15
N ALA A 440 -21.14 6.59 -10.17
CA ALA A 440 -20.32 6.97 -11.32
C ALA A 440 -19.04 6.12 -11.44
N ALA A 441 -18.46 5.65 -10.33
CA ALA A 441 -17.34 4.69 -10.37
C ALA A 441 -17.77 3.33 -10.94
N ILE A 442 -18.99 2.87 -10.63
CA ILE A 442 -19.56 1.66 -11.25
C ILE A 442 -19.77 1.88 -12.75
N ASP A 443 -20.24 3.06 -13.14
CA ASP A 443 -20.41 3.45 -14.54
C ASP A 443 -19.07 3.57 -15.29
N ASP A 444 -17.99 4.00 -14.63
CA ASP A 444 -16.63 4.04 -15.21
C ASP A 444 -16.18 2.64 -15.65
N VAL A 445 -16.46 1.60 -14.85
CA VAL A 445 -16.16 0.20 -15.22
C VAL A 445 -16.94 -0.21 -16.47
N ALA A 446 -18.22 0.18 -16.55
CA ALA A 446 -19.05 -0.08 -17.73
C ALA A 446 -18.54 0.67 -18.98
N ASP A 447 -18.05 1.90 -18.80
CA ASP A 447 -17.47 2.69 -19.91
C ASP A 447 -16.14 2.10 -20.37
N CYS A 448 -15.33 1.53 -19.46
CA CYS A 448 -14.14 0.77 -19.83
C CYS A 448 -14.49 -0.47 -20.68
N ALA A 449 -15.56 -1.20 -20.36
CA ALA A 449 -16.00 -2.34 -21.16
C ALA A 449 -16.43 -1.91 -22.57
N ARG A 450 -17.21 -0.82 -22.69
CA ARG A 450 -17.59 -0.26 -23.98
C ARG A 450 -16.39 0.19 -24.79
N HIS A 451 -15.43 0.86 -24.14
CA HIS A 451 -14.19 1.29 -24.77
C HIS A 451 -13.40 0.11 -25.35
N LEU A 452 -13.30 -1.02 -24.63
CA LEU A 452 -12.63 -2.22 -25.15
C LEU A 452 -13.29 -2.75 -26.42
N ALA A 453 -14.62 -2.75 -26.46
CA ALA A 453 -15.37 -3.17 -27.63
C ALA A 453 -15.25 -2.19 -28.80
N GLU A 454 -15.45 -0.90 -28.57
CA GLU A 454 -15.43 0.16 -29.59
C GLU A 454 -14.04 0.36 -30.20
N SER A 455 -12.99 0.19 -29.41
CA SER A 455 -11.60 0.28 -29.88
C SER A 455 -11.07 -1.00 -30.53
N GLY A 456 -11.88 -2.07 -30.57
CA GLY A 456 -11.49 -3.36 -31.15
C GLY A 456 -10.41 -4.08 -30.33
N ILE A 457 -10.29 -3.77 -29.03
CA ILE A 457 -9.38 -4.49 -28.12
C ILE A 457 -9.98 -5.86 -27.78
N ALA A 458 -11.31 -5.96 -27.64
CA ALA A 458 -12.01 -7.23 -27.45
C ALA A 458 -13.40 -7.18 -28.08
N GLU A 459 -13.92 -8.33 -28.51
CA GLU A 459 -15.32 -8.43 -28.94
C GLU A 459 -16.24 -8.23 -27.72
N PRO A 460 -17.46 -7.64 -27.90
CA PRO A 460 -18.38 -7.37 -26.79
C PRO A 460 -18.76 -8.61 -25.96
N ASP A 461 -18.80 -9.79 -26.59
CA ASP A 461 -19.09 -11.08 -25.96
C ASP A 461 -17.83 -11.81 -25.47
N ARG A 462 -16.71 -11.09 -25.35
CA ARG A 462 -15.41 -11.59 -24.92
C ARG A 462 -14.77 -10.69 -23.84
N ILE A 463 -15.59 -10.07 -23.00
CA ILE A 463 -15.13 -9.20 -21.91
C ILE A 463 -15.56 -9.81 -20.57
N ALA A 464 -14.61 -10.09 -19.69
CA ALA A 464 -14.80 -10.48 -18.30
C ALA A 464 -14.41 -9.35 -17.35
N CYS A 465 -14.88 -9.40 -16.08
CA CYS A 465 -14.52 -8.45 -15.05
C CYS A 465 -14.00 -9.20 -13.82
N ALA A 466 -12.92 -8.72 -13.24
CA ALA A 466 -12.33 -9.26 -12.02
C ALA A 466 -11.84 -8.14 -11.11
N GLY A 467 -11.77 -8.41 -9.80
CA GLY A 467 -11.15 -7.46 -8.89
C GLY A 467 -11.00 -8.00 -7.47
N TRP A 468 -10.15 -7.33 -6.70
CA TRP A 468 -9.82 -7.67 -5.32
C TRP A 468 -10.36 -6.61 -4.35
N SER A 469 -10.95 -7.04 -3.21
CA SER A 469 -11.45 -6.14 -2.17
C SER A 469 -12.49 -5.15 -2.74
N TYR A 470 -12.22 -3.86 -2.75
CA TYR A 470 -13.04 -2.86 -3.45
C TYR A 470 -13.25 -3.20 -4.93
N GLY A 471 -12.22 -3.70 -5.64
CA GLY A 471 -12.37 -4.18 -7.01
C GLY A 471 -13.31 -5.39 -7.11
N GLY A 472 -13.35 -6.26 -6.11
CA GLY A 472 -14.32 -7.34 -6.00
C GLY A 472 -15.76 -6.84 -5.80
N TYR A 473 -15.94 -5.80 -4.99
CA TYR A 473 -17.20 -5.07 -4.86
C TYR A 473 -17.63 -4.47 -6.21
N LEU A 474 -16.74 -3.70 -6.86
CA LEU A 474 -17.03 -3.09 -8.17
C LEU A 474 -17.38 -4.14 -9.24
N THR A 475 -16.71 -5.30 -9.21
CA THR A 475 -17.04 -6.42 -10.10
C THR A 475 -18.47 -6.88 -9.90
N MET A 476 -18.90 -7.16 -8.67
CA MET A 476 -20.28 -7.57 -8.38
C MET A 476 -21.26 -6.43 -8.69
N ALA A 477 -20.91 -5.19 -8.38
CA ALA A 477 -21.74 -4.03 -8.66
C ALA A 477 -21.96 -3.86 -10.17
N VAL A 478 -20.91 -3.84 -10.99
CA VAL A 478 -21.09 -3.66 -12.44
C VAL A 478 -21.87 -4.80 -13.09
N LEU A 479 -21.73 -6.04 -12.60
CA LEU A 479 -22.50 -7.19 -13.07
C LEU A 479 -23.99 -7.10 -12.72
N THR A 480 -24.35 -6.38 -11.66
CA THR A 480 -25.76 -6.17 -11.28
C THR A 480 -26.37 -4.91 -11.89
N PHE A 481 -25.56 -3.85 -12.09
CA PHE A 481 -26.01 -2.58 -12.68
C PHE A 481 -25.99 -2.60 -14.21
N HIS A 482 -25.05 -3.34 -14.81
CA HIS A 482 -24.84 -3.44 -16.26
C HIS A 482 -24.71 -4.92 -16.71
N PRO A 483 -25.72 -5.77 -16.49
CA PRO A 483 -25.59 -7.23 -16.60
C PRO A 483 -25.28 -7.75 -18.03
N ALA A 484 -25.46 -6.92 -19.05
CA ALA A 484 -25.22 -7.32 -20.44
C ALA A 484 -23.80 -7.05 -20.95
N LEU A 485 -22.93 -6.44 -20.14
CA LEU A 485 -21.60 -6.02 -20.61
C LEU A 485 -20.49 -7.08 -20.41
N PHE A 486 -20.73 -8.07 -19.58
CA PHE A 486 -19.70 -9.03 -19.19
C PHE A 486 -20.19 -10.46 -19.31
N VAL A 487 -19.34 -11.33 -19.80
CA VAL A 487 -19.66 -12.76 -19.93
C VAL A 487 -19.31 -13.57 -18.69
N ALA A 488 -18.47 -13.03 -17.79
CA ALA A 488 -18.15 -13.63 -16.51
C ALA A 488 -17.61 -12.59 -15.52
N GLY A 489 -17.74 -12.90 -14.23
CA GLY A 489 -17.14 -12.13 -13.14
C GLY A 489 -16.28 -12.94 -12.21
N ILE A 490 -15.30 -12.28 -11.56
CA ILE A 490 -14.48 -12.83 -10.49
C ILE A 490 -14.39 -11.81 -9.36
N SER A 491 -14.99 -12.10 -8.21
CA SER A 491 -14.88 -11.27 -7.01
C SER A 491 -13.96 -11.94 -6.00
N ILE A 492 -12.85 -11.28 -5.67
CA ILE A 492 -11.87 -11.76 -4.68
C ILE A 492 -12.00 -10.87 -3.43
N CYS A 493 -12.39 -11.45 -2.30
CA CYS A 493 -12.59 -10.75 -1.02
C CYS A 493 -13.46 -9.47 -1.14
N GLY A 494 -14.48 -9.50 -2.01
CA GLY A 494 -15.34 -8.33 -2.28
C GLY A 494 -16.53 -8.23 -1.34
N MET A 495 -17.01 -7.01 -1.11
CA MET A 495 -18.22 -6.71 -0.34
C MET A 495 -19.48 -6.89 -1.21
N SER A 496 -20.45 -7.65 -0.76
CA SER A 496 -21.73 -7.86 -1.47
C SER A 496 -22.87 -7.01 -0.95
N ASP A 497 -22.81 -6.64 0.35
CA ASP A 497 -23.78 -5.76 0.99
C ASP A 497 -23.09 -4.84 2.00
N LEU A 498 -23.11 -3.54 1.74
CA LEU A 498 -22.41 -2.55 2.57
C LEU A 498 -22.99 -2.45 3.98
N GLY A 499 -24.27 -2.80 4.17
CA GLY A 499 -24.88 -2.84 5.50
C GLY A 499 -24.38 -4.00 6.35
N THR A 500 -24.21 -5.21 5.79
CA THR A 500 -23.61 -6.36 6.48
C THR A 500 -22.13 -6.17 6.69
N PHE A 501 -21.43 -5.62 5.71
CA PHE A 501 -20.01 -5.25 5.83
C PHE A 501 -19.77 -4.39 7.09
N TYR A 502 -20.51 -3.29 7.26
CA TYR A 502 -20.35 -2.42 8.45
C TYR A 502 -20.69 -3.08 9.77
N ARG A 503 -21.59 -4.06 9.79
CA ARG A 503 -21.94 -4.80 11.01
C ARG A 503 -20.90 -5.81 11.44
N ASN A 504 -20.17 -6.36 10.49
CA ASN A 504 -19.33 -7.56 10.70
C ASN A 504 -17.83 -7.28 10.58
N THR A 505 -17.42 -6.13 9.99
CA THR A 505 -16.00 -5.74 9.91
C THR A 505 -15.48 -5.19 11.22
N GLU A 506 -14.17 -5.06 11.33
CA GLU A 506 -13.53 -4.42 12.48
C GLU A 506 -13.99 -2.96 12.63
N PRO A 507 -14.26 -2.47 13.86
CA PRO A 507 -14.79 -1.11 14.08
C PRO A 507 -13.95 0.02 13.48
N TRP A 508 -12.62 -0.15 13.45
CA TRP A 508 -11.72 0.84 12.89
C TRP A 508 -11.78 0.88 11.35
N ILE A 509 -12.02 -0.27 10.71
CA ILE A 509 -12.23 -0.37 9.25
C ILE A 509 -13.57 0.28 8.89
N ALA A 510 -14.62 -0.01 9.66
CA ALA A 510 -15.93 0.64 9.49
C ALA A 510 -15.80 2.16 9.56
N ALA A 511 -15.13 2.69 10.58
CA ALA A 511 -14.95 4.13 10.75
C ALA A 511 -14.13 4.77 9.62
N ALA A 512 -13.11 4.08 9.11
CA ALA A 512 -12.30 4.54 7.99
C ALA A 512 -13.10 4.60 6.67
N ALA A 513 -14.13 3.78 6.53
CA ALA A 513 -14.95 3.66 5.32
C ALA A 513 -16.14 4.65 5.24
N TYR A 514 -16.44 5.40 6.33
CA TYR A 514 -17.59 6.32 6.33
C TYR A 514 -17.51 7.45 5.29
N PRO A 515 -16.38 8.10 5.02
CA PRO A 515 -16.31 9.09 3.96
C PRO A 515 -16.59 8.52 2.58
N GLU A 516 -16.15 7.29 2.37
CA GLU A 516 -16.19 6.59 1.10
C GLU A 516 -17.59 6.08 0.72
N TYR A 517 -18.24 5.34 1.62
CA TYR A 517 -19.52 4.69 1.32
C TYR A 517 -20.71 5.36 2.00
N GLY A 518 -20.49 6.12 3.08
CA GLY A 518 -21.52 6.71 3.91
C GLY A 518 -21.63 6.06 5.29
N HIS A 519 -22.33 6.73 6.20
CA HIS A 519 -22.50 6.28 7.57
C HIS A 519 -23.63 5.22 7.67
N PRO A 520 -23.43 4.07 8.36
CA PRO A 520 -24.35 2.93 8.35
C PRO A 520 -25.75 3.21 8.88
N VAL A 521 -25.93 4.27 9.66
CA VAL A 521 -27.26 4.69 10.17
C VAL A 521 -27.83 5.85 9.38
N ALA A 522 -27.03 6.90 9.13
CA ALA A 522 -27.49 8.11 8.47
C ALA A 522 -27.73 7.91 6.96
N ASP A 523 -26.92 7.06 6.32
CA ASP A 523 -26.91 6.86 4.87
C ASP A 523 -27.40 5.44 4.48
N ARG A 524 -28.25 4.83 5.29
CA ARG A 524 -28.70 3.45 5.12
C ARG A 524 -29.27 3.19 3.73
N GLU A 525 -30.13 4.07 3.22
CA GLU A 525 -30.77 3.93 1.91
C GLU A 525 -29.72 3.96 0.78
N LEU A 526 -28.69 4.79 0.90
CA LEU A 526 -27.56 4.83 -0.03
C LEU A 526 -26.80 3.52 -0.03
N LEU A 527 -26.47 2.99 1.16
CA LEU A 527 -25.73 1.73 1.30
C LEU A 527 -26.53 0.56 0.71
N GLU A 528 -27.83 0.50 0.95
CA GLU A 528 -28.74 -0.48 0.33
C GLU A 528 -28.74 -0.35 -1.21
N ALA A 529 -28.83 0.88 -1.73
CA ALA A 529 -28.85 1.14 -3.17
C ALA A 529 -27.54 0.80 -3.87
N LEU A 530 -26.40 0.94 -3.19
CA LEU A 530 -25.05 0.61 -3.68
C LEU A 530 -24.72 -0.87 -3.54
N SER A 531 -25.46 -1.65 -2.76
CA SER A 531 -25.16 -3.05 -2.44
C SER A 531 -25.54 -4.01 -3.59
N PRO A 532 -24.58 -4.74 -4.19
CA PRO A 532 -24.85 -5.71 -5.26
C PRO A 532 -25.87 -6.79 -4.86
N LEU A 533 -25.85 -7.25 -3.61
CA LEU A 533 -26.77 -8.28 -3.11
C LEU A 533 -28.23 -7.87 -3.24
N GLN A 534 -28.56 -6.59 -3.07
CA GLN A 534 -29.92 -6.04 -3.20
C GLN A 534 -30.43 -6.10 -4.65
N ARG A 535 -29.52 -6.30 -5.62
CA ARG A 535 -29.80 -6.40 -7.06
C ARG A 535 -29.40 -7.75 -7.65
N VAL A 536 -29.18 -8.76 -6.83
CA VAL A 536 -28.65 -10.08 -7.25
C VAL A 536 -29.46 -10.76 -8.34
N GLN A 537 -30.78 -10.49 -8.43
CA GLN A 537 -31.64 -11.01 -9.50
C GLN A 537 -31.19 -10.57 -10.91
N SER A 538 -30.56 -9.39 -11.02
CA SER A 538 -30.05 -8.84 -12.28
C SER A 538 -28.73 -9.49 -12.72
N LEU A 539 -28.00 -10.13 -11.81
CA LEU A 539 -26.73 -10.79 -12.11
C LEU A 539 -26.99 -12.07 -12.91
N THR A 540 -26.69 -12.04 -14.19
CA THR A 540 -26.91 -13.15 -15.13
C THR A 540 -25.63 -13.85 -15.53
N ALA A 541 -24.50 -13.16 -15.52
CA ALA A 541 -23.18 -13.72 -15.85
C ALA A 541 -22.70 -14.72 -14.77
N PRO A 542 -22.00 -15.80 -15.14
CA PRO A 542 -21.34 -16.68 -14.18
C PRO A 542 -20.38 -15.90 -13.27
N LEU A 543 -20.40 -16.21 -11.95
CA LEU A 543 -19.55 -15.55 -10.95
C LEU A 543 -18.64 -16.54 -10.22
N LEU A 544 -17.34 -16.29 -10.27
CA LEU A 544 -16.38 -16.91 -9.36
C LEU A 544 -16.22 -16.01 -8.14
N VAL A 545 -16.46 -16.55 -6.96
CA VAL A 545 -16.26 -15.86 -5.68
C VAL A 545 -15.10 -16.52 -4.95
N VAL A 546 -14.12 -15.73 -4.53
CA VAL A 546 -12.93 -16.18 -3.81
C VAL A 546 -12.81 -15.45 -2.49
N HIS A 547 -12.46 -16.14 -1.39
CA HIS A 547 -12.26 -15.50 -0.08
C HIS A 547 -11.26 -16.26 0.79
N GLY A 548 -10.59 -15.53 1.69
CA GLY A 548 -9.83 -16.12 2.79
C GLY A 548 -10.72 -16.27 4.05
N ALA A 549 -10.73 -17.42 4.67
CA ALA A 549 -11.63 -17.72 5.79
C ALA A 549 -11.37 -16.87 7.04
N THR A 550 -10.14 -16.35 7.20
CA THR A 550 -9.74 -15.51 8.35
C THR A 550 -9.66 -14.02 8.01
N ASP A 551 -10.38 -13.59 6.96
CA ASP A 551 -10.43 -12.18 6.55
C ASP A 551 -11.13 -11.32 7.61
N THR A 552 -10.37 -10.39 8.20
CA THR A 552 -10.85 -9.42 9.20
C THR A 552 -11.19 -8.07 8.58
N ASN A 553 -10.77 -7.82 7.33
CA ASN A 553 -11.05 -6.57 6.63
C ASN A 553 -12.43 -6.62 5.97
N VAL A 554 -12.66 -7.63 5.13
CA VAL A 554 -13.95 -7.92 4.54
C VAL A 554 -14.40 -9.28 5.06
N PRO A 555 -15.41 -9.34 5.92
CA PRO A 555 -15.85 -10.60 6.51
C PRO A 555 -16.24 -11.64 5.45
N VAL A 556 -15.84 -12.89 5.66
CA VAL A 556 -16.12 -14.00 4.73
C VAL A 556 -17.62 -14.17 4.45
N SER A 557 -18.48 -13.72 5.38
CA SER A 557 -19.94 -13.68 5.21
C SER A 557 -20.40 -12.85 4.00
N GLU A 558 -19.59 -11.88 3.55
CA GLU A 558 -19.90 -11.10 2.35
C GLU A 558 -19.87 -11.98 1.08
N SER A 559 -18.96 -12.92 1.01
CA SER A 559 -18.91 -13.92 -0.06
C SER A 559 -19.98 -15.01 0.09
N GLU A 560 -20.20 -15.48 1.31
CA GLU A 560 -21.15 -16.57 1.57
C GLU A 560 -22.59 -16.16 1.20
N GLN A 561 -23.03 -14.95 1.59
CA GLN A 561 -24.39 -14.48 1.32
C GLN A 561 -24.67 -14.29 -0.18
N ILE A 562 -23.73 -13.78 -0.98
CA ILE A 562 -23.93 -13.64 -2.43
C ILE A 562 -23.94 -15.00 -3.13
N VAL A 563 -23.10 -15.94 -2.70
CA VAL A 563 -23.06 -17.32 -3.20
C VAL A 563 -24.37 -18.03 -2.91
N GLU A 564 -24.89 -17.90 -1.68
CA GLU A 564 -26.18 -18.49 -1.29
C GLU A 564 -27.34 -17.91 -2.10
N ALA A 565 -27.39 -16.57 -2.27
CA ALA A 565 -28.41 -15.90 -3.07
C ALA A 565 -28.38 -16.34 -4.54
N LEU A 566 -27.21 -16.47 -5.16
CA LEU A 566 -27.07 -16.93 -6.55
C LEU A 566 -27.47 -18.40 -6.71
N ARG A 567 -27.12 -19.26 -5.76
CA ARG A 567 -27.55 -20.66 -5.74
C ARG A 567 -29.07 -20.79 -5.62
N ALA A 568 -29.69 -20.00 -4.76
CA ALA A 568 -31.16 -19.96 -4.62
C ALA A 568 -31.85 -19.51 -5.91
N LEU A 569 -31.22 -18.67 -6.71
CA LEU A 569 -31.68 -18.22 -8.03
C LEU A 569 -31.28 -19.17 -9.19
N HIS A 570 -30.62 -20.30 -8.87
CA HIS A 570 -30.07 -21.25 -9.86
C HIS A 570 -29.15 -20.57 -10.89
N ARG A 571 -28.37 -19.56 -10.44
CA ARG A 571 -27.37 -18.87 -11.27
C ARG A 571 -26.02 -19.58 -11.16
N PRO A 572 -25.22 -19.64 -12.23
CA PRO A 572 -23.89 -20.23 -12.21
C PRO A 572 -22.98 -19.47 -11.24
N VAL A 573 -22.55 -20.14 -10.18
CA VAL A 573 -21.61 -19.58 -9.18
C VAL A 573 -20.65 -20.66 -8.70
N ARG A 574 -19.37 -20.32 -8.68
CA ARG A 574 -18.31 -21.14 -8.05
C ARG A 574 -17.76 -20.39 -6.85
N TYR A 575 -17.57 -21.12 -5.74
CA TYR A 575 -16.99 -20.55 -4.52
C TYR A 575 -15.66 -21.24 -4.21
N LEU A 576 -14.59 -20.45 -4.04
CA LEU A 576 -13.25 -20.90 -3.64
C LEU A 576 -12.89 -20.24 -2.31
N LEU A 577 -12.81 -21.04 -1.26
CA LEU A 577 -12.47 -20.60 0.09
C LEU A 577 -11.07 -21.11 0.47
N PHE A 578 -10.17 -20.20 0.85
CA PHE A 578 -8.87 -20.52 1.41
C PHE A 578 -8.97 -20.51 2.96
N CYS A 579 -8.95 -21.67 3.58
CA CYS A 579 -9.20 -21.82 5.02
C CYS A 579 -8.08 -21.25 5.91
N ASP A 580 -6.91 -21.04 5.36
CA ASP A 580 -5.67 -20.67 6.05
C ASP A 580 -5.11 -19.30 5.61
N ASP A 581 -5.89 -18.53 4.83
CA ASP A 581 -5.59 -17.16 4.43
C ASP A 581 -6.66 -16.17 4.92
N GLY A 582 -6.27 -14.89 4.98
CA GLY A 582 -7.13 -13.75 5.32
C GLY A 582 -7.45 -12.88 4.11
N HIS A 583 -7.46 -11.54 4.33
CA HIS A 583 -7.74 -10.56 3.28
C HIS A 583 -6.72 -10.61 2.14
N GLN A 584 -5.46 -10.84 2.47
CA GLN A 584 -4.41 -11.15 1.52
C GLN A 584 -4.26 -12.68 1.44
N ILE A 585 -4.25 -13.20 0.22
CA ILE A 585 -3.87 -14.60 -0.01
C ILE A 585 -2.35 -14.62 0.03
N THR A 586 -1.76 -15.08 1.10
CA THR A 586 -0.32 -14.96 1.36
C THR A 586 0.44 -16.24 1.07
N ARG A 587 -0.24 -17.39 1.11
CA ARG A 587 0.40 -18.67 0.83
C ARG A 587 0.59 -18.88 -0.66
N ARG A 588 1.79 -19.20 -1.03
CA ARG A 588 2.18 -19.38 -2.43
C ARG A 588 1.36 -20.48 -3.14
N GLU A 589 1.06 -21.56 -2.44
CA GLU A 589 0.22 -22.63 -3.00
C GLU A 589 -1.19 -22.11 -3.31
N ASN A 590 -1.74 -21.26 -2.44
CA ASN A 590 -3.04 -20.64 -2.62
C ASN A 590 -3.02 -19.61 -3.76
N HIS A 591 -1.93 -18.83 -3.90
CA HIS A 591 -1.71 -17.97 -5.06
C HIS A 591 -1.72 -18.74 -6.38
N ALA A 592 -1.04 -19.88 -6.45
CA ALA A 592 -1.02 -20.70 -7.66
C ALA A 592 -2.41 -21.27 -7.99
N VAL A 593 -3.16 -21.72 -6.96
CA VAL A 593 -4.54 -22.20 -7.11
C VAL A 593 -5.46 -21.04 -7.56
N LEU A 594 -5.34 -19.87 -6.95
CA LEU A 594 -6.10 -18.67 -7.33
C LEU A 594 -5.84 -18.31 -8.80
N ALA A 595 -4.58 -18.13 -9.18
CA ALA A 595 -4.20 -17.69 -10.51
C ALA A 595 -4.65 -18.67 -11.61
N SER A 596 -4.46 -19.99 -11.39
CA SER A 596 -4.95 -21.01 -12.32
C SER A 596 -6.48 -21.07 -12.39
N THR A 597 -7.16 -20.93 -11.24
CA THR A 597 -8.64 -20.94 -11.19
C THR A 597 -9.23 -19.74 -11.93
N VAL A 598 -8.64 -18.55 -11.78
CA VAL A 598 -9.06 -17.34 -12.49
C VAL A 598 -8.88 -17.50 -14.01
N ALA A 599 -7.70 -17.98 -14.44
CA ALA A 599 -7.42 -18.19 -15.86
C ALA A 599 -8.37 -19.22 -16.50
N ASP A 600 -8.57 -20.36 -15.84
CA ASP A 600 -9.50 -21.41 -16.30
C ASP A 600 -10.94 -20.91 -16.37
N TRP A 601 -11.38 -20.11 -15.38
CA TRP A 601 -12.73 -19.55 -15.33
C TRP A 601 -13.01 -18.62 -16.51
N VAL A 602 -12.12 -17.68 -16.76
CA VAL A 602 -12.27 -16.72 -17.88
C VAL A 602 -12.20 -17.44 -19.23
N ARG A 603 -11.25 -18.38 -19.37
CA ARG A 603 -11.12 -19.19 -20.59
C ARG A 603 -12.39 -19.99 -20.90
N ALA A 604 -12.98 -20.64 -19.88
CA ALA A 604 -14.23 -21.38 -20.03
C ALA A 604 -15.40 -20.48 -20.46
N ALA A 605 -15.52 -19.30 -19.84
CA ALA A 605 -16.54 -18.33 -20.20
C ALA A 605 -16.40 -17.85 -21.67
N PHE A 606 -15.18 -17.62 -22.15
CA PHE A 606 -14.96 -17.22 -23.55
C PHE A 606 -15.19 -18.34 -24.57
N ARG A 607 -15.16 -19.61 -24.14
CA ARG A 607 -15.49 -20.77 -24.98
C ARG A 607 -16.97 -21.17 -24.88
N SER A 608 -17.75 -20.48 -24.06
CA SER A 608 -19.14 -20.83 -23.76
C SER A 608 -19.31 -22.21 -23.10
N ASP A 609 -18.30 -22.64 -22.32
CA ASP A 609 -18.27 -23.93 -21.64
C ASP A 609 -18.63 -23.81 -20.13
N VAL A 610 -19.19 -22.68 -19.69
CA VAL A 610 -19.58 -22.37 -18.28
C VAL A 610 -21.06 -22.46 -18.08
#